data_54c8a09439dcf1d4246c85735af3d942
#
_entry.id   54c8a09439dcf1d4246c85735af3d942
#
_cell.length_a   1.000
_cell.length_b   1.000
_cell.length_c   1.000
_cell.angle_alpha   90.00
_cell.angle_beta   90.00
_cell.angle_gamma   90.00
#
_symmetry.space_group_name_H-M   'P 1'
#
loop_
_entity.id
_entity.type
_entity.pdbx_description
1 polymer ?
#
loop_
_entity_poly.entity_id
_entity_poly.type
_entity_poly.pdbx_seq_one_letter_code
_entity_poly.pdbx_strand_id
1 'polypeptide(L)'
;MKELVGFYLKFLEQDFSLTVVDDKKASICKWTELQTKKLTKEEFTKIYTSHKAAGAALITGYDNLEVVDVDLKVFSTTPEKEEFWNTLLSLLREAIYDFDKIFSIYKTKNAGYHILYKTKRCQPSQKLAKLENHTQAVIETKGKKGYVIMYPDGCVNGIEYKDIQYINDKDWNSLMLICKSFDYIIEDNIIVQPKQTKTHNNGITPLDDFNSQNKVWDVINEEFTIVKNLSDRLVLKRI
;
A
#
# COMPACT_ATOMS: atom_id res chain seq x y z
N MET A 1 -21.39 11.04 -19.91
CA MET A 1 -22.05 10.25 -18.87
C MET A 1 -22.34 8.81 -19.27
N LYS A 2 -22.99 8.53 -20.43
CA LYS A 2 -23.28 7.17 -20.90
C LYS A 2 -22.02 6.33 -21.16
N GLU A 3 -20.96 6.91 -21.71
CA GLU A 3 -19.70 6.21 -22.00
C GLU A 3 -19.00 5.73 -20.72
N LEU A 4 -18.95 6.56 -19.69
CA LEU A 4 -18.37 6.18 -18.39
C LEU A 4 -19.16 5.07 -17.69
N VAL A 5 -20.49 5.07 -17.78
CA VAL A 5 -21.29 3.96 -17.25
C VAL A 5 -20.91 2.66 -17.95
N GLY A 6 -20.85 2.67 -19.29
CA GLY A 6 -20.45 1.51 -20.07
C GLY A 6 -19.06 0.98 -19.71
N PHE A 7 -18.12 1.88 -19.42
CA PHE A 7 -16.80 1.52 -18.91
C PHE A 7 -16.91 0.77 -17.58
N TYR A 8 -17.59 1.30 -16.58
CA TYR A 8 -17.72 0.66 -15.27
C TYR A 8 -18.46 -0.68 -15.31
N LEU A 9 -19.50 -0.79 -16.15
CA LEU A 9 -20.26 -2.04 -16.27
C LEU A 9 -19.41 -3.21 -16.74
N LYS A 10 -18.38 -2.97 -17.56
CA LYS A 10 -17.43 -4.02 -17.99
C LYS A 10 -16.69 -4.65 -16.81
N PHE A 11 -16.37 -3.87 -15.76
CA PHE A 11 -15.69 -4.39 -14.59
C PHE A 11 -16.59 -5.25 -13.69
N LEU A 12 -17.87 -4.92 -13.61
CA LEU A 12 -18.85 -5.78 -12.94
C LEU A 12 -18.97 -7.15 -13.65
N GLU A 13 -18.84 -7.17 -14.98
CA GLU A 13 -18.79 -8.42 -15.76
C GLU A 13 -17.51 -9.22 -15.51
N GLN A 14 -16.41 -8.55 -15.23
CA GLN A 14 -15.10 -9.14 -14.98
C GLN A 14 -14.87 -9.50 -13.49
N ASP A 15 -15.94 -9.60 -12.73
CA ASP A 15 -15.95 -10.00 -11.32
C ASP A 15 -15.33 -9.01 -10.33
N PHE A 16 -15.24 -7.72 -10.69
CA PHE A 16 -14.92 -6.67 -9.73
C PHE A 16 -16.16 -6.21 -8.95
N SER A 17 -15.98 -5.87 -7.69
CA SER A 17 -17.00 -5.20 -6.90
C SER A 17 -16.79 -3.69 -6.94
N LEU A 18 -17.84 -2.96 -7.31
CA LEU A 18 -17.81 -1.51 -7.47
C LEU A 18 -18.82 -0.82 -6.56
N THR A 19 -18.46 0.37 -6.11
CA THR A 19 -19.41 1.34 -5.55
C THR A 19 -19.44 2.60 -6.40
N VAL A 20 -20.54 3.35 -6.32
CA VAL A 20 -20.68 4.66 -6.95
C VAL A 20 -20.28 5.72 -5.94
N VAL A 21 -19.56 6.76 -6.39
CA VAL A 21 -19.07 7.85 -5.53
C VAL A 21 -19.54 9.22 -6.01
N ASP A 22 -19.66 10.14 -5.08
CA ASP A 22 -19.95 11.56 -5.34
C ASP A 22 -18.66 12.36 -5.67
N ASP A 23 -18.81 13.66 -5.83
CA ASP A 23 -17.72 14.62 -6.10
C ASP A 23 -16.71 14.73 -4.96
N LYS A 24 -17.11 14.38 -3.74
CA LYS A 24 -16.24 14.31 -2.54
C LYS A 24 -15.57 12.96 -2.38
N LYS A 25 -15.74 12.06 -3.36
CA LYS A 25 -15.24 10.68 -3.34
C LYS A 25 -15.89 9.79 -2.26
N ALA A 26 -17.00 10.22 -1.67
CA ALA A 26 -17.77 9.42 -0.73
C ALA A 26 -18.69 8.46 -1.47
N SER A 27 -18.78 7.21 -0.99
CA SER A 27 -19.74 6.25 -1.54
C SER A 27 -21.17 6.70 -1.27
N ILE A 28 -22.00 6.73 -2.31
CA ILE A 28 -23.41 7.08 -2.24
C ILE A 28 -24.33 5.87 -1.98
N CYS A 29 -23.75 4.70 -1.79
CA CYS A 29 -24.48 3.52 -1.37
C CYS A 29 -23.74 2.81 -0.23
N LYS A 30 -24.40 1.83 0.41
CA LYS A 30 -23.83 1.05 1.53
C LYS A 30 -22.76 0.09 1.00
N TRP A 31 -21.57 0.58 0.82
CA TRP A 31 -20.45 -0.13 0.20
C TRP A 31 -19.88 -1.28 1.06
N THR A 32 -20.08 -1.28 2.37
CA THR A 32 -19.53 -2.32 3.26
C THR A 32 -20.02 -3.72 2.93
N GLU A 33 -21.26 -3.85 2.42
CA GLU A 33 -21.80 -5.13 1.95
C GLU A 33 -21.18 -5.60 0.64
N LEU A 34 -20.63 -4.66 -0.13
CA LEU A 34 -19.98 -4.94 -1.41
C LEU A 34 -18.62 -5.62 -1.26
N GLN A 35 -18.14 -5.81 -0.03
CA GLN A 35 -16.97 -6.65 0.28
C GLN A 35 -17.23 -8.14 -0.01
N THR A 36 -18.49 -8.56 -0.03
CA THR A 36 -18.89 -9.96 -0.22
C THR A 36 -19.94 -10.16 -1.31
N LYS A 37 -20.61 -9.08 -1.72
CA LYS A 37 -21.67 -9.11 -2.73
C LYS A 37 -21.50 -7.96 -3.69
N LYS A 38 -21.48 -8.23 -5.01
CA LYS A 38 -21.43 -7.18 -6.02
C LYS A 38 -22.82 -6.57 -6.27
N LEU A 39 -22.82 -5.32 -6.73
CA LEU A 39 -24.00 -4.74 -7.40
C LEU A 39 -24.25 -5.48 -8.72
N THR A 40 -25.52 -5.66 -9.07
CA THR A 40 -25.87 -6.02 -10.45
C THR A 40 -25.66 -4.80 -11.36
N LYS A 41 -25.64 -5.01 -12.66
CA LYS A 41 -25.55 -3.93 -13.65
C LYS A 41 -26.73 -2.96 -13.53
N GLU A 42 -27.91 -3.48 -13.27
CA GLU A 42 -29.15 -2.72 -13.11
C GLU A 42 -29.08 -1.86 -11.82
N GLU A 43 -28.65 -2.44 -10.72
CA GLU A 43 -28.46 -1.73 -9.44
C GLU A 43 -27.41 -0.62 -9.60
N PHE A 44 -26.25 -0.94 -10.17
CA PHE A 44 -25.20 0.04 -10.41
C PHE A 44 -25.68 1.19 -11.31
N THR A 45 -26.32 0.87 -12.44
CA THR A 45 -26.84 1.86 -13.37
C THR A 45 -27.89 2.75 -12.73
N LYS A 46 -28.82 2.16 -11.95
CA LYS A 46 -29.86 2.87 -11.22
C LYS A 46 -29.23 3.88 -10.24
N ILE A 47 -28.25 3.43 -9.44
CA ILE A 47 -27.55 4.29 -8.47
C ILE A 47 -26.79 5.41 -9.22
N TYR A 48 -26.04 5.05 -10.25
CA TYR A 48 -25.20 5.99 -10.99
C TYR A 48 -26.03 7.08 -11.71
N THR A 49 -27.22 6.74 -12.21
CA THR A 49 -28.09 7.66 -12.95
C THR A 49 -29.05 8.45 -12.05
N SER A 50 -29.42 7.92 -10.90
CA SER A 50 -30.39 8.54 -9.99
C SER A 50 -29.79 9.49 -8.95
N HIS A 51 -28.47 9.47 -8.75
CA HIS A 51 -27.76 10.27 -7.77
C HIS A 51 -26.75 11.21 -8.42
N LYS A 52 -26.17 12.12 -7.64
CA LYS A 52 -25.08 13.00 -8.08
C LYS A 52 -23.76 12.20 -8.17
N ALA A 53 -23.75 11.18 -9.03
CA ALA A 53 -22.57 10.36 -9.24
C ALA A 53 -21.47 11.16 -9.96
N ALA A 54 -20.26 11.15 -9.43
CA ALA A 54 -19.07 11.71 -10.05
C ALA A 54 -18.12 10.65 -10.59
N GLY A 55 -18.31 9.39 -10.18
CA GLY A 55 -17.47 8.27 -10.62
C GLY A 55 -17.82 6.97 -9.93
N ALA A 56 -16.91 6.01 -10.06
CA ALA A 56 -16.98 4.73 -9.34
C ALA A 56 -15.66 4.44 -8.63
N ALA A 57 -15.73 3.54 -7.66
CA ALA A 57 -14.58 3.05 -6.92
C ALA A 57 -14.58 1.52 -6.88
N LEU A 58 -13.39 0.94 -6.95
CA LEU A 58 -13.17 -0.50 -6.72
C LEU A 58 -13.24 -0.78 -5.23
N ILE A 59 -14.00 -1.79 -4.85
CA ILE A 59 -14.03 -2.30 -3.48
C ILE A 59 -12.78 -3.14 -3.26
N THR A 60 -11.89 -2.67 -2.40
CA THR A 60 -10.69 -3.41 -2.02
C THR A 60 -11.01 -4.48 -0.97
N GLY A 61 -10.25 -5.58 -0.98
CA GLY A 61 -10.56 -6.79 -0.19
C GLY A 61 -11.53 -7.75 -0.87
N TYR A 62 -12.36 -7.28 -1.80
CA TYR A 62 -13.13 -8.17 -2.66
C TYR A 62 -12.18 -8.89 -3.62
N ASP A 63 -12.33 -10.21 -3.74
CA ASP A 63 -11.41 -11.08 -4.50
C ASP A 63 -9.92 -10.79 -4.19
N ASN A 64 -9.62 -10.49 -2.93
CA ASN A 64 -8.26 -10.19 -2.43
C ASN A 64 -7.56 -9.01 -3.13
N LEU A 65 -8.30 -8.12 -3.76
CA LEU A 65 -7.78 -6.90 -4.33
C LEU A 65 -7.19 -6.00 -3.22
N GLU A 66 -5.94 -5.65 -3.38
CA GLU A 66 -5.23 -4.69 -2.52
C GLU A 66 -4.55 -3.64 -3.38
N VAL A 67 -4.43 -2.44 -2.87
CA VAL A 67 -3.85 -1.30 -3.59
C VAL A 67 -2.86 -0.60 -2.68
N VAL A 68 -1.67 -0.30 -3.19
CA VAL A 68 -0.80 0.72 -2.58
C VAL A 68 -1.24 2.07 -3.16
N ASP A 69 -1.71 2.95 -2.28
CA ASP A 69 -2.11 4.33 -2.58
C ASP A 69 -0.96 5.27 -2.20
N VAL A 70 -0.38 5.91 -3.21
CA VAL A 70 0.72 6.88 -3.08
C VAL A 70 0.12 8.28 -3.25
N ASP A 71 -0.07 9.01 -2.15
CA ASP A 71 -0.67 10.34 -2.12
C ASP A 71 0.41 11.44 -2.11
N LEU A 72 0.72 11.97 -3.27
CA LEU A 72 1.75 12.99 -3.45
C LEU A 72 1.30 14.44 -3.16
N LYS A 73 0.08 14.64 -2.66
CA LYS A 73 -0.39 16.00 -2.30
C LYS A 73 0.37 16.59 -1.11
N VAL A 74 1.09 15.77 -0.36
CA VAL A 74 1.96 16.21 0.74
C VAL A 74 3.14 17.06 0.26
N PHE A 75 3.55 16.88 -1.00
CA PHE A 75 4.63 17.67 -1.61
C PHE A 75 4.07 18.94 -2.25
N SER A 76 4.79 20.04 -2.07
CA SER A 76 4.37 21.36 -2.55
C SER A 76 4.64 21.58 -4.03
N THR A 77 5.72 20.97 -4.57
CA THR A 77 6.17 21.20 -5.94
C THR A 77 6.08 19.94 -6.81
N THR A 78 5.96 20.15 -8.12
CA THR A 78 5.95 19.04 -9.08
C THR A 78 7.28 18.26 -9.09
N PRO A 79 8.46 18.89 -9.07
CA PRO A 79 9.73 18.18 -8.99
C PRO A 79 9.84 17.25 -7.79
N GLU A 80 9.42 17.68 -6.58
CA GLU A 80 9.42 16.82 -5.39
C GLU A 80 8.54 15.60 -5.56
N LYS A 81 7.35 15.75 -6.17
CA LYS A 81 6.43 14.64 -6.46
C LYS A 81 7.04 13.65 -7.44
N GLU A 82 7.68 14.15 -8.49
CA GLU A 82 8.33 13.33 -9.52
C GLU A 82 9.55 12.60 -8.95
N GLU A 83 10.37 13.27 -8.16
CA GLU A 83 11.53 12.69 -7.50
C GLU A 83 11.11 11.55 -6.55
N PHE A 84 10.12 11.80 -5.69
CA PHE A 84 9.61 10.78 -4.77
C PHE A 84 9.07 9.57 -5.52
N TRP A 85 8.21 9.80 -6.54
CA TRP A 85 7.63 8.72 -7.32
C TRP A 85 8.69 7.93 -8.09
N ASN A 86 9.62 8.60 -8.75
CA ASN A 86 10.67 7.95 -9.53
C ASN A 86 11.60 7.13 -8.63
N THR A 87 11.92 7.63 -7.43
CA THR A 87 12.73 6.90 -6.45
C THR A 87 12.00 5.63 -5.99
N LEU A 88 10.73 5.75 -5.59
CA LEU A 88 9.92 4.60 -5.19
C LEU A 88 9.81 3.57 -6.31
N LEU A 89 9.50 4.02 -7.53
CA LEU A 89 9.34 3.14 -8.69
C LEU A 89 10.64 2.44 -9.07
N SER A 90 11.78 3.13 -8.98
CA SER A 90 13.10 2.55 -9.23
C SER A 90 13.42 1.42 -8.26
N LEU A 91 13.20 1.64 -6.96
CA LEU A 91 13.43 0.63 -5.93
C LEU A 91 12.51 -0.59 -6.10
N LEU A 92 11.24 -0.36 -6.46
CA LEU A 92 10.29 -1.44 -6.71
C LEU A 92 10.71 -2.29 -7.93
N ARG A 93 11.16 -1.66 -9.02
CA ARG A 93 11.66 -2.34 -10.22
C ARG A 93 12.95 -3.11 -9.96
N GLU A 94 13.82 -2.60 -9.11
CA GLU A 94 15.06 -3.30 -8.71
C GLU A 94 14.77 -4.57 -7.87
N ALA A 95 13.81 -4.48 -6.95
CA ALA A 95 13.53 -5.57 -6.01
C ALA A 95 12.55 -6.62 -6.51
N ILE A 96 11.69 -6.27 -7.47
CA ILE A 96 10.63 -7.15 -7.98
C ILE A 96 10.83 -7.35 -9.48
N TYR A 97 11.18 -8.59 -9.83
CA TYR A 97 11.37 -8.95 -11.23
C TYR A 97 10.07 -8.78 -12.02
N ASP A 98 10.16 -8.17 -13.21
CA ASP A 98 9.00 -7.88 -14.08
C ASP A 98 7.90 -6.99 -13.41
N PHE A 99 8.27 -6.12 -12.47
CA PHE A 99 7.33 -5.25 -11.74
C PHE A 99 6.28 -4.60 -12.66
N ASP A 100 6.70 -3.99 -13.76
CA ASP A 100 5.81 -3.30 -14.70
C ASP A 100 4.87 -4.24 -15.49
N LYS A 101 5.09 -5.56 -15.44
CA LYS A 101 4.22 -6.58 -16.06
C LYS A 101 3.27 -7.24 -15.07
N ILE A 102 3.53 -7.07 -13.77
CA ILE A 102 2.78 -7.73 -12.68
C ILE A 102 1.78 -6.77 -12.04
N PHE A 103 2.21 -5.54 -11.82
CA PHE A 103 1.40 -4.53 -11.11
C PHE A 103 0.71 -3.60 -12.10
N SER A 104 -0.57 -3.35 -11.85
CA SER A 104 -1.34 -2.36 -12.60
C SER A 104 -1.16 -0.98 -11.96
N ILE A 105 -0.71 0.02 -12.70
CA ILE A 105 -0.39 1.34 -12.16
C ILE A 105 -1.31 2.39 -12.78
N TYR A 106 -1.99 3.13 -11.91
CA TYR A 106 -2.88 4.21 -12.31
C TYR A 106 -2.49 5.53 -11.66
N LYS A 107 -2.38 6.57 -12.48
CA LYS A 107 -2.22 7.95 -12.00
C LYS A 107 -3.56 8.47 -11.50
N THR A 108 -3.56 9.10 -10.33
CA THR A 108 -4.76 9.71 -9.75
C THR A 108 -4.93 11.15 -10.21
N LYS A 109 -6.13 11.70 -10.05
CA LYS A 109 -6.43 13.10 -10.45
C LYS A 109 -5.54 14.12 -9.72
N ASN A 110 -5.07 13.82 -8.53
CA ASN A 110 -4.27 14.73 -7.70
C ASN A 110 -2.76 14.41 -7.77
N ALA A 111 -2.30 13.87 -8.90
CA ALA A 111 -0.91 13.53 -9.19
C ALA A 111 -0.29 12.42 -8.29
N GLY A 112 -1.09 11.68 -7.54
CA GLY A 112 -0.67 10.45 -6.86
C GLY A 112 -0.78 9.22 -7.77
N TYR A 113 -0.55 8.04 -7.18
CA TYR A 113 -0.59 6.78 -7.93
C TYR A 113 -1.26 5.67 -7.12
N HIS A 114 -1.99 4.80 -7.81
CA HIS A 114 -2.46 3.52 -7.31
C HIS A 114 -1.64 2.40 -7.94
N ILE A 115 -1.08 1.50 -7.13
CA ILE A 115 -0.45 0.26 -7.57
C ILE A 115 -1.38 -0.86 -7.14
N LEU A 116 -2.03 -1.52 -8.11
CA LEU A 116 -3.08 -2.50 -7.88
C LEU A 116 -2.56 -3.93 -8.11
N TYR A 117 -2.96 -4.83 -7.26
CA TYR A 117 -2.62 -6.24 -7.30
C TYR A 117 -3.60 -7.07 -6.47
N LYS A 118 -3.61 -8.39 -6.68
CA LYS A 118 -4.32 -9.33 -5.80
C LYS A 118 -3.32 -10.08 -4.93
N THR A 119 -3.68 -10.36 -3.67
CA THR A 119 -2.81 -11.09 -2.76
C THR A 119 -3.59 -11.92 -1.76
N LYS A 120 -3.16 -13.15 -1.51
CA LYS A 120 -3.71 -14.00 -0.43
C LYS A 120 -3.51 -13.38 0.97
N ARG A 121 -2.61 -12.40 1.08
CA ARG A 121 -2.29 -11.66 2.31
C ARG A 121 -3.08 -10.38 2.49
N CYS A 122 -4.11 -10.13 1.67
CA CYS A 122 -4.90 -8.91 1.76
C CYS A 122 -5.36 -8.63 3.20
N GLN A 123 -4.96 -7.49 3.74
CA GLN A 123 -5.21 -7.06 5.11
C GLN A 123 -6.10 -5.80 5.12
N PRO A 124 -6.62 -5.38 6.28
CA PRO A 124 -7.16 -4.04 6.42
C PRO A 124 -6.13 -2.98 6.03
N SER A 125 -6.62 -1.80 5.61
CA SER A 125 -5.75 -0.69 5.20
C SER A 125 -4.73 -0.33 6.26
N GLN A 126 -3.48 -0.11 5.84
CA GLN A 126 -2.34 0.21 6.70
C GLN A 126 -1.64 1.47 6.19
N LYS A 127 -1.23 2.34 7.09
CA LYS A 127 -0.30 3.41 6.77
C LYS A 127 1.10 2.83 6.74
N LEU A 128 1.79 2.96 5.61
CA LEU A 128 3.12 2.39 5.42
C LEU A 128 4.23 3.42 5.59
N ALA A 129 3.99 4.65 5.14
CA ALA A 129 4.96 5.73 5.27
C ALA A 129 4.28 7.07 5.48
N LYS A 130 4.86 7.88 6.35
CA LYS A 130 4.57 9.29 6.54
C LYS A 130 5.86 10.09 6.39
N LEU A 131 5.74 11.32 5.95
CA LEU A 131 6.87 12.25 5.97
C LEU A 131 6.94 12.96 7.32
N GLU A 132 8.13 13.45 7.65
CA GLU A 132 8.36 14.27 8.84
C GLU A 132 7.39 15.46 8.87
N ASN A 133 6.82 15.73 10.04
CA ASN A 133 5.86 16.82 10.27
C ASN A 133 4.52 16.72 9.49
N HIS A 134 4.22 15.58 8.87
CA HIS A 134 2.94 15.35 8.19
C HIS A 134 2.03 14.41 9.00
N THR A 135 0.75 14.76 9.10
CA THR A 135 -0.26 13.91 9.77
C THR A 135 -0.81 12.81 8.86
N GLN A 136 -0.71 13.03 7.54
CA GLN A 136 -1.22 12.10 6.53
C GLN A 136 -0.10 11.17 6.05
N ALA A 137 -0.46 9.90 5.78
CA ALA A 137 0.45 8.98 5.14
C ALA A 137 0.68 9.40 3.68
N VAL A 138 1.92 9.31 3.21
CA VAL A 138 2.29 9.45 1.80
C VAL A 138 2.14 8.14 1.06
N ILE A 139 2.28 7.01 1.76
CA ILE A 139 2.02 5.67 1.23
C ILE A 139 1.14 4.91 2.21
N GLU A 140 0.05 4.34 1.71
CA GLU A 140 -0.82 3.47 2.49
C GLU A 140 -1.34 2.30 1.65
N THR A 141 -1.73 1.19 2.28
CA THR A 141 -2.49 0.15 1.59
C THR A 141 -3.98 0.42 1.73
N LYS A 142 -4.72 0.09 0.69
CA LYS A 142 -6.17 -0.06 0.70
C LYS A 142 -6.49 -1.53 0.46
N GLY A 143 -6.82 -2.22 1.51
CA GLY A 143 -7.18 -3.65 1.49
C GLY A 143 -8.60 -3.86 2.01
N LYS A 144 -8.79 -4.89 2.85
CA LYS A 144 -10.12 -5.20 3.42
C LYS A 144 -10.77 -3.98 4.06
N LYS A 145 -12.07 -3.83 3.84
CA LYS A 145 -12.88 -2.71 4.33
C LYS A 145 -12.43 -1.35 3.78
N GLY A 146 -12.07 -1.31 2.50
CA GLY A 146 -11.71 -0.09 1.79
C GLY A 146 -12.31 -0.03 0.39
N TYR A 147 -12.06 1.08 -0.28
CA TYR A 147 -12.28 1.25 -1.71
C TYR A 147 -11.30 2.29 -2.25
N VAL A 148 -11.04 2.23 -3.55
CA VAL A 148 -10.19 3.20 -4.27
C VAL A 148 -10.92 3.72 -5.49
N ILE A 149 -10.78 5.03 -5.75
CA ILE A 149 -11.40 5.66 -6.92
C ILE A 149 -10.80 5.11 -8.21
N MET A 150 -11.66 4.81 -9.17
CA MET A 150 -11.22 4.43 -10.52
C MET A 150 -10.90 5.67 -11.37
N TYR A 151 -9.81 5.57 -12.11
CA TYR A 151 -9.36 6.60 -13.05
C TYR A 151 -9.22 5.97 -14.44
N PRO A 152 -10.28 5.97 -15.27
CA PRO A 152 -10.30 5.26 -16.56
C PRO A 152 -9.11 5.55 -17.47
N ASP A 153 -8.71 6.82 -17.52
CA ASP A 153 -7.62 7.29 -18.39
C ASP A 153 -6.26 7.37 -17.66
N GLY A 154 -6.18 6.82 -16.45
CA GLY A 154 -5.01 6.92 -15.57
C GLY A 154 -3.96 5.84 -15.73
N CYS A 155 -4.17 4.84 -16.59
CA CYS A 155 -3.24 3.72 -16.76
C CYS A 155 -1.85 4.21 -17.22
N VAL A 156 -0.80 3.82 -16.48
CA VAL A 156 0.58 4.30 -16.71
C VAL A 156 1.42 3.27 -17.47
N ASN A 157 1.28 2.00 -17.14
CA ASN A 157 2.15 0.94 -17.67
C ASN A 157 1.46 -0.04 -18.64
N GLY A 158 0.24 0.29 -19.09
CA GLY A 158 -0.52 -0.52 -20.04
C GLY A 158 -1.21 -1.75 -19.46
N ILE A 159 -1.04 -2.04 -18.16
CA ILE A 159 -1.79 -3.10 -17.48
C ILE A 159 -3.08 -2.51 -16.93
N GLU A 160 -4.17 -2.84 -17.61
CA GLU A 160 -5.49 -2.33 -17.23
C GLU A 160 -6.06 -3.06 -16.01
N TYR A 161 -7.11 -2.49 -15.39
CA TYR A 161 -7.81 -3.11 -14.25
C TYR A 161 -8.18 -4.58 -14.48
N LYS A 162 -8.59 -4.94 -15.71
CA LYS A 162 -8.97 -6.31 -16.08
C LYS A 162 -7.80 -7.31 -16.00
N ASP A 163 -6.57 -6.82 -16.07
CA ASP A 163 -5.35 -7.63 -16.14
C ASP A 163 -4.65 -7.73 -14.78
N ILE A 164 -5.27 -7.22 -13.69
CA ILE A 164 -4.72 -7.28 -12.33
C ILE A 164 -4.49 -8.74 -11.92
N GLN A 165 -3.26 -9.05 -11.53
CA GLN A 165 -2.81 -10.39 -11.22
C GLN A 165 -2.64 -10.63 -9.71
N TYR A 166 -2.61 -11.93 -9.35
CA TYR A 166 -2.14 -12.36 -8.03
C TYR A 166 -0.63 -12.29 -7.96
N ILE A 167 -0.11 -11.61 -6.95
CA ILE A 167 1.32 -11.60 -6.64
C ILE A 167 1.66 -12.70 -5.63
N ASN A 168 2.89 -13.19 -5.68
CA ASN A 168 3.40 -14.15 -4.71
C ASN A 168 3.83 -13.47 -3.41
N ASP A 169 4.11 -14.26 -2.37
CA ASP A 169 4.48 -13.76 -1.05
C ASP A 169 5.82 -13.02 -1.04
N LYS A 170 6.77 -13.38 -1.90
CA LYS A 170 8.06 -12.71 -2.02
C LYS A 170 7.88 -11.29 -2.53
N ASP A 171 7.13 -11.13 -3.62
CA ASP A 171 6.87 -9.82 -4.23
C ASP A 171 6.05 -8.94 -3.29
N TRP A 172 5.04 -9.52 -2.59
CA TRP A 172 4.30 -8.80 -1.56
C TRP A 172 5.21 -8.30 -0.44
N ASN A 173 6.12 -9.13 0.08
CA ASN A 173 7.04 -8.73 1.13
C ASN A 173 7.99 -7.62 0.64
N SER A 174 8.54 -7.74 -0.58
CA SER A 174 9.40 -6.71 -1.18
C SER A 174 8.66 -5.38 -1.34
N LEU A 175 7.43 -5.42 -1.85
CA LEU A 175 6.57 -4.24 -2.00
C LEU A 175 6.35 -3.55 -0.64
N MET A 176 5.94 -4.31 0.39
CA MET A 176 5.69 -3.76 1.73
C MET A 176 6.96 -3.21 2.37
N LEU A 177 8.09 -3.89 2.25
CA LEU A 177 9.36 -3.45 2.81
C LEU A 177 9.81 -2.13 2.19
N ILE A 178 9.78 -2.03 0.86
CA ILE A 178 10.16 -0.81 0.15
C ILE A 178 9.21 0.35 0.50
N CYS A 179 7.90 0.12 0.48
CA CYS A 179 6.96 1.16 0.86
C CYS A 179 7.18 1.68 2.29
N LYS A 180 7.50 0.78 3.23
CA LYS A 180 7.79 1.16 4.62
C LYS A 180 9.15 1.85 4.79
N SER A 181 10.11 1.64 3.90
CA SER A 181 11.42 2.31 3.98
C SER A 181 11.34 3.82 3.76
N PHE A 182 10.24 4.31 3.21
CA PHE A 182 9.94 5.74 3.08
C PHE A 182 9.31 6.36 4.33
N ASP A 183 9.03 5.57 5.37
CA ASP A 183 8.46 6.09 6.61
C ASP A 183 9.51 6.92 7.37
N TYR A 184 9.20 8.20 7.56
CA TYR A 184 10.07 9.15 8.25
C TYR A 184 9.73 9.30 9.74
N ILE A 185 8.69 8.61 10.24
CA ILE A 185 8.35 8.67 11.65
C ILE A 185 9.46 7.98 12.46
N ILE A 186 10.28 8.81 13.08
CA ILE A 186 10.91 8.45 14.34
C ILE A 186 9.74 8.31 15.30
N GLU A 187 9.34 7.09 15.64
CA GLU A 187 8.51 6.87 16.81
C GLU A 187 9.33 7.33 18.02
N ASP A 188 9.20 8.61 18.37
CA ASP A 188 9.63 9.09 19.66
C ASP A 188 8.85 8.32 20.73
N ASN A 189 9.59 7.50 21.47
CA ASN A 189 9.18 6.91 22.75
C ASN A 189 8.05 5.87 22.74
N ILE A 190 8.32 4.69 22.19
CA ILE A 190 7.99 3.52 22.98
C ILE A 190 9.24 3.19 23.82
N ILE A 191 9.38 3.84 24.95
CA ILE A 191 10.11 3.25 26.06
C ILE A 191 9.25 2.04 26.47
N VAL A 192 9.45 0.92 25.80
CA VAL A 192 9.10 -0.36 26.36
C VAL A 192 10.04 -0.49 27.54
N GLN A 193 9.60 -0.01 28.72
CA GLN A 193 10.23 -0.44 29.95
C GLN A 193 10.19 -1.96 29.88
N PRO A 194 11.35 -2.64 29.88
CA PRO A 194 11.34 -4.08 29.94
C PRO A 194 10.51 -4.41 31.17
N LYS A 195 9.37 -5.12 30.98
CA LYS A 195 8.68 -5.73 32.10
C LYS A 195 9.75 -6.46 32.85
N GLN A 196 10.04 -6.02 34.08
CA GLN A 196 10.89 -6.77 34.99
C GLN A 196 10.20 -8.11 35.18
N THR A 197 10.57 -9.06 34.34
CA THR A 197 10.31 -10.47 34.61
C THR A 197 11.09 -10.76 35.88
N LYS A 198 10.34 -11.02 36.94
CA LYS A 198 10.93 -11.50 38.20
C LYS A 198 11.84 -12.65 37.85
N THR A 199 13.14 -12.40 37.97
CA THR A 199 14.18 -13.40 37.80
C THR A 199 13.95 -14.51 38.82
N HIS A 200 13.47 -15.64 38.34
CA HIS A 200 13.67 -16.90 39.03
C HIS A 200 14.88 -17.60 38.44
N ASN A 201 15.94 -17.65 39.24
CA ASN A 201 17.05 -18.61 39.25
C ASN A 201 17.96 -18.73 38.00
N ASN A 202 19.18 -18.23 38.17
CA ASN A 202 20.47 -18.82 37.78
C ASN A 202 20.44 -19.89 36.66
N GLY A 203 20.15 -19.49 35.46
CA GLY A 203 20.45 -20.26 34.27
C GLY A 203 20.74 -19.30 33.13
N ILE A 204 21.97 -19.34 32.61
CA ILE A 204 22.32 -18.66 31.35
C ILE A 204 21.43 -19.30 30.28
N THR A 205 20.60 -18.48 29.63
CA THR A 205 19.82 -18.99 28.49
C THR A 205 20.71 -19.15 27.26
N PRO A 206 20.35 -20.02 26.30
CA PRO A 206 21.10 -20.13 25.04
C PRO A 206 21.25 -18.78 24.32
N LEU A 207 20.32 -17.84 24.53
CA LEU A 207 20.37 -16.50 23.98
C LEU A 207 21.40 -15.61 24.69
N ASP A 208 21.53 -15.73 26.00
CA ASP A 208 22.53 -15.01 26.79
C ASP A 208 23.96 -15.52 26.46
N ASP A 209 24.11 -16.84 26.24
CA ASP A 209 25.36 -17.42 25.81
C ASP A 209 25.72 -16.96 24.39
N PHE A 210 24.79 -16.98 23.46
CA PHE A 210 24.98 -16.45 22.10
C PHE A 210 25.40 -15.00 22.12
N ASN A 211 24.72 -14.15 22.87
CA ASN A 211 25.01 -12.72 22.97
C ASN A 211 26.34 -12.43 23.67
N SER A 212 26.82 -13.34 24.54
CA SER A 212 28.12 -13.19 25.20
C SER A 212 29.29 -13.54 24.27
N GLN A 213 29.07 -14.42 23.32
CA GLN A 213 30.10 -14.94 22.38
C GLN A 213 30.11 -14.17 21.05
N ASN A 214 29.01 -13.57 20.65
CA ASN A 214 28.87 -12.87 19.37
C ASN A 214 28.44 -11.42 19.59
N LYS A 215 29.34 -10.49 19.32
CA LYS A 215 28.94 -9.09 19.23
C LYS A 215 28.16 -8.93 17.95
N VAL A 216 26.90 -8.54 18.05
CA VAL A 216 26.02 -8.25 16.91
C VAL A 216 26.71 -7.33 15.88
N TRP A 217 27.60 -6.45 16.35
CA TRP A 217 28.42 -5.56 15.55
C TRP A 217 29.42 -6.27 14.62
N ASP A 218 29.96 -7.39 15.03
CA ASP A 218 30.95 -8.11 14.23
C ASP A 218 30.27 -8.77 13.02
N VAL A 219 29.06 -9.30 13.23
CA VAL A 219 28.25 -9.89 12.14
C VAL A 219 27.71 -8.81 11.17
N ILE A 220 27.32 -7.66 11.70
CA ILE A 220 26.77 -6.56 10.88
C ILE A 220 27.86 -5.95 9.98
N ASN A 221 29.06 -5.74 10.50
CA ASN A 221 30.14 -5.08 9.77
C ASN A 221 30.70 -5.91 8.60
N GLU A 222 30.48 -7.23 8.58
CA GLU A 222 30.94 -8.08 7.47
C GLU A 222 30.02 -8.02 6.24
N GLU A 223 28.73 -7.75 6.41
CA GLU A 223 27.76 -7.78 5.32
C GLU A 223 27.06 -6.44 5.04
N PHE A 224 27.19 -5.47 5.94
CA PHE A 224 26.40 -4.22 5.85
C PHE A 224 27.24 -2.98 6.12
N THR A 225 26.95 -1.90 5.38
CA THR A 225 27.43 -0.56 5.69
C THR A 225 26.37 0.21 6.48
N ILE A 226 26.77 0.86 7.58
CA ILE A 226 25.89 1.72 8.36
C ILE A 226 25.66 3.00 7.55
N VAL A 227 24.45 3.20 7.07
CA VAL A 227 24.05 4.41 6.33
C VAL A 227 23.61 5.51 7.29
N LYS A 228 22.96 5.15 8.39
CA LYS A 228 22.48 6.08 9.42
C LYS A 228 22.46 5.41 10.77
N ASN A 229 22.98 6.10 11.78
CA ASN A 229 22.92 5.66 13.17
C ASN A 229 21.90 6.56 13.90
N LEU A 230 20.81 5.96 14.36
CA LEU A 230 19.80 6.60 15.19
C LEU A 230 19.96 6.06 16.63
N SER A 231 19.51 6.80 17.63
CA SER A 231 19.72 6.47 19.03
C SER A 231 19.24 5.08 19.44
N ASP A 232 18.27 4.53 18.75
CA ASP A 232 17.57 3.26 19.05
C ASP A 232 17.62 2.23 17.92
N ARG A 233 18.12 2.62 16.73
CA ARG A 233 18.19 1.74 15.56
C ARG A 233 19.28 2.16 14.57
N LEU A 234 19.70 1.19 13.78
CA LEU A 234 20.65 1.39 12.68
C LEU A 234 19.94 1.21 11.35
N VAL A 235 20.27 2.07 10.42
CA VAL A 235 19.92 1.88 9.01
C VAL A 235 21.12 1.27 8.32
N LEU A 236 20.98 0.05 7.83
CA LEU A 236 22.03 -0.75 7.22
C LEU A 236 21.79 -0.85 5.71
N LYS A 237 22.87 -0.77 4.94
CA LYS A 237 22.87 -1.10 3.52
C LYS A 237 23.79 -2.32 3.34
N ARG A 238 23.30 -3.35 2.66
CA ARG A 238 24.13 -4.53 2.31
C ARG A 238 25.24 -4.08 1.36
N ILE A 239 26.46 -4.57 1.62
CA ILE A 239 27.63 -4.30 0.78
C ILE A 239 27.48 -5.03 -0.55
#